data_c54e9a94ee34275c57ab114ef65943a3
#
_entry.id   c54e9a94ee34275c57ab114ef65943a3
#
_cell.length_a   1.000
_cell.length_b   1.000
_cell.length_c   1.000
_cell.angle_alpha   90.00
_cell.angle_beta   90.00
_cell.angle_gamma   90.00
#
_symmetry.space_group_name_H-M   'P 1'
#
loop_
_entity.id
_entity.type
_entity.pdbx_description
1 polymer ?
#
loop_
_entity_poly.entity_id
_entity_poly.type
_entity_poly.pdbx_seq_one_letter_code
_entity_poly.pdbx_strand_id
1 'polypeptide(L)'
;MLQTKDYKRESGGGRLTLKVLLIGLVVGGLGTSPPTFAQESGQKTFSSPTAAADALAAAAQKHDKQEMLAILGHSGEELIYSGDRVADKANNDHFVEKYHQMHRFAATGSGRMILYIGAENWPVAIPLKKSGAKWYFDTSYGKQEVLYRRIGSNELNVIKVCQEIVSGEREYYAASHDGDSVHQYAQKFRSTPGKQDGLYWEVKSGEPESPLGPLVAEAASEGYGHHAHHAAGKPHSFHGYIYKLLHRQGAAAHGGAQDYIVDGKMTGGFALIAYPVRYRDSGVMTFVANQDGQIYQKDLGPRANQIASEMTEYNPDDTWQPVDGTENTKVSDIRG
;
A
#
# COMPACT_ATOMS: atom_id res chain seq x y z
N MET A 1 29.37 -18.57 -10.62
CA MET A 1 29.94 -18.88 -9.29
C MET A 1 29.87 -17.59 -8.48
N LEU A 2 28.76 -17.36 -7.74
CA LEU A 2 28.53 -16.18 -6.89
C LEU A 2 28.18 -16.69 -5.53
N GLN A 3 29.03 -16.38 -4.55
CA GLN A 3 28.88 -16.77 -3.15
C GLN A 3 27.76 -15.96 -2.49
N THR A 4 26.82 -16.65 -1.88
CA THR A 4 25.84 -16.10 -0.94
C THR A 4 26.52 -15.95 0.42
N LYS A 5 26.55 -14.74 0.98
CA LYS A 5 26.90 -14.49 2.38
C LYS A 5 25.64 -14.59 3.23
N ASP A 6 25.59 -15.63 4.05
CA ASP A 6 24.58 -15.78 5.11
C ASP A 6 24.82 -14.77 6.21
N TYR A 7 23.79 -13.97 6.53
CA TYR A 7 23.77 -13.13 7.72
C TYR A 7 22.89 -13.79 8.78
N LYS A 8 23.53 -14.40 9.77
CA LYS A 8 22.88 -15.07 10.88
C LYS A 8 22.64 -14.05 12.01
N ARG A 9 21.38 -13.78 12.35
CA ARG A 9 21.01 -13.09 13.59
C ARG A 9 20.00 -13.95 14.35
N GLU A 10 20.42 -14.46 15.51
CA GLU A 10 19.56 -15.20 16.43
C GLU A 10 18.77 -14.22 17.29
N SER A 11 17.43 -14.35 17.27
CA SER A 11 16.56 -14.16 18.44
C SER A 11 15.13 -14.59 18.06
N GLY A 12 14.49 -15.35 18.95
CA GLY A 12 13.29 -16.14 18.74
C GLY A 12 12.05 -15.35 18.33
N GLY A 13 11.33 -15.94 17.42
CA GLY A 13 10.05 -15.49 16.88
C GLY A 13 9.89 -16.01 15.45
N GLY A 14 8.79 -16.64 15.12
CA GLY A 14 8.51 -17.41 13.91
C GLY A 14 9.08 -16.80 12.62
N ARG A 15 9.78 -17.65 11.88
CA ARG A 15 10.39 -17.28 10.60
C ARG A 15 9.34 -17.26 9.49
N LEU A 16 8.91 -16.07 9.08
CA LEU A 16 8.32 -15.89 7.76
C LEU A 16 9.46 -15.82 6.73
N THR A 17 9.68 -16.87 5.99
CA THR A 17 10.60 -16.85 4.84
C THR A 17 9.82 -16.45 3.60
N LEU A 18 9.79 -15.16 3.30
CA LEU A 18 9.26 -14.64 2.05
C LEU A 18 10.23 -15.04 0.92
N LYS A 19 9.86 -16.05 0.12
CA LYS A 19 10.54 -16.34 -1.14
C LYS A 19 10.06 -15.35 -2.19
N VAL A 20 10.77 -14.25 -2.35
CA VAL A 20 10.61 -13.37 -3.51
C VAL A 20 11.15 -14.12 -4.73
N LEU A 21 10.28 -14.58 -5.59
CA LEU A 21 10.63 -15.19 -6.88
C LEU A 21 11.10 -14.08 -7.83
N LEU A 22 12.40 -13.88 -7.89
CA LEU A 22 13.05 -13.07 -8.93
C LEU A 22 12.96 -13.84 -10.26
N ILE A 23 11.96 -13.50 -11.08
CA ILE A 23 11.93 -13.96 -12.48
C ILE A 23 12.99 -13.17 -13.23
N GLY A 24 14.16 -13.79 -13.40
CA GLY A 24 15.20 -13.31 -14.27
C GLY A 24 14.80 -13.45 -15.73
N LEU A 25 14.43 -12.34 -16.37
CA LEU A 25 14.23 -12.29 -17.81
C LEU A 25 15.61 -12.27 -18.49
N VAL A 26 16.05 -13.42 -19.01
CA VAL A 26 17.20 -13.49 -19.91
C VAL A 26 16.76 -12.96 -21.27
N VAL A 27 17.04 -11.70 -21.55
CA VAL A 27 16.92 -11.14 -22.89
C VAL A 27 18.23 -11.38 -23.62
N GLY A 28 18.21 -12.29 -24.62
CA GLY A 28 19.29 -12.54 -25.56
C GLY A 28 19.65 -11.28 -26.35
N GLY A 29 20.94 -11.02 -26.46
CA GLY A 29 21.50 -9.82 -27.03
C GLY A 29 21.19 -9.62 -28.52
N LEU A 30 20.66 -8.45 -28.81
CA LEU A 30 20.89 -7.69 -30.03
C LEU A 30 21.35 -6.32 -29.55
N GLY A 31 22.54 -5.89 -29.96
CA GLY A 31 23.18 -4.66 -29.50
C GLY A 31 22.39 -3.39 -29.81
N THR A 32 21.45 -3.07 -28.94
CA THR A 32 20.88 -1.74 -28.83
C THR A 32 21.62 -1.03 -27.71
N SER A 33 22.33 0.04 -28.01
CA SER A 33 22.86 0.95 -27.00
C SER A 33 21.72 1.28 -26.02
N PRO A 34 21.96 1.20 -24.69
CA PRO A 34 20.92 1.58 -23.74
C PRO A 34 20.46 3.01 -24.06
N PRO A 35 19.17 3.31 -24.01
CA PRO A 35 18.70 4.66 -24.24
C PRO A 35 19.43 5.59 -23.28
N THR A 36 20.20 6.52 -23.82
CA THR A 36 20.79 7.62 -23.04
C THR A 36 19.65 8.55 -22.68
N PHE A 37 19.06 8.36 -21.48
CA PHE A 37 18.10 9.31 -20.94
C PHE A 37 18.84 10.65 -20.79
N ALA A 38 18.40 11.63 -21.60
CA ALA A 38 18.86 13.00 -21.52
C ALA A 38 18.07 13.74 -20.44
N GLN A 39 18.64 14.84 -19.95
CA GLN A 39 17.91 15.79 -19.12
C GLN A 39 16.60 16.18 -19.82
N GLU A 40 15.49 16.21 -19.08
CA GLU A 40 14.20 16.63 -19.62
C GLU A 40 14.18 18.14 -19.88
N SER A 41 13.46 18.55 -20.93
CA SER A 41 13.28 19.98 -21.24
C SER A 41 12.59 20.68 -20.07
N GLY A 42 13.17 21.79 -19.60
CA GLY A 42 12.65 22.56 -18.48
C GLY A 42 12.99 22.03 -17.08
N GLN A 43 13.63 20.85 -16.97
CA GLN A 43 14.08 20.35 -15.69
C GLN A 43 15.20 21.20 -15.09
N LYS A 44 15.11 21.52 -13.80
CA LYS A 44 16.13 22.29 -13.09
C LYS A 44 17.48 21.61 -13.03
N THR A 45 18.54 22.41 -13.15
CA THR A 45 19.92 21.98 -13.01
C THR A 45 20.65 22.78 -11.93
N PHE A 46 21.66 22.17 -11.33
CA PHE A 46 22.35 22.67 -10.15
C PHE A 46 23.86 22.69 -10.34
N SER A 47 24.56 23.53 -9.57
CA SER A 47 26.02 23.61 -9.61
C SER A 47 26.72 22.40 -9.00
N SER A 48 26.05 21.69 -8.08
CA SER A 48 26.60 20.52 -7.39
C SER A 48 25.51 19.52 -7.04
N PRO A 49 25.86 18.24 -6.74
CA PRO A 49 24.92 17.27 -6.17
C PRO A 49 24.27 17.74 -4.87
N THR A 50 25.03 18.41 -4.00
CA THR A 50 24.54 18.96 -2.74
C THR A 50 23.48 20.02 -2.99
N ALA A 51 23.73 20.98 -3.88
CA ALA A 51 22.75 22.02 -4.21
C ALA A 51 21.45 21.44 -4.78
N ALA A 52 21.53 20.35 -5.54
CA ALA A 52 20.34 19.65 -6.04
C ALA A 52 19.55 18.97 -4.92
N ALA A 53 20.23 18.28 -4.02
CA ALA A 53 19.60 17.57 -2.91
C ALA A 53 19.00 18.54 -1.89
N ASP A 54 19.70 19.64 -1.56
CA ASP A 54 19.19 20.70 -0.69
C ASP A 54 17.90 21.32 -1.25
N ALA A 55 17.88 21.58 -2.59
CA ALA A 55 16.71 22.12 -3.25
C ALA A 55 15.52 21.16 -3.18
N LEU A 56 15.74 19.85 -3.40
CA LEU A 56 14.70 18.84 -3.30
C LEU A 56 14.19 18.72 -1.86
N ALA A 57 15.08 18.68 -0.87
CA ALA A 57 14.71 18.62 0.54
C ALA A 57 13.90 19.87 0.97
N ALA A 58 14.31 21.05 0.54
CA ALA A 58 13.58 22.29 0.82
C ALA A 58 12.19 22.34 0.17
N ALA A 59 12.04 21.82 -1.07
CA ALA A 59 10.77 21.73 -1.75
C ALA A 59 9.85 20.68 -1.06
N ALA A 60 10.39 19.53 -0.68
CA ALA A 60 9.67 18.48 0.05
C ALA A 60 9.20 18.98 1.43
N GLN A 61 10.03 19.69 2.17
CA GLN A 61 9.69 20.28 3.47
C GLN A 61 8.52 21.28 3.40
N LYS A 62 8.43 22.01 2.31
CA LYS A 62 7.32 22.96 2.04
C LYS A 62 6.12 22.27 1.39
N HIS A 63 6.21 21.01 1.07
CA HIS A 63 5.24 20.27 0.23
C HIS A 63 4.94 21.00 -1.09
N ASP A 64 5.97 21.71 -1.63
CA ASP A 64 5.87 22.44 -2.88
C ASP A 64 5.98 21.49 -4.06
N LYS A 65 4.84 20.97 -4.47
CA LYS A 65 4.73 20.00 -5.55
C LYS A 65 5.20 20.54 -6.89
N GLN A 66 5.01 21.82 -7.16
CA GLN A 66 5.46 22.45 -8.39
C GLN A 66 6.98 22.55 -8.45
N GLU A 67 7.60 22.92 -7.33
CA GLU A 67 9.05 22.97 -7.22
C GLU A 67 9.67 21.58 -7.30
N MET A 68 9.09 20.58 -6.61
CA MET A 68 9.54 19.19 -6.72
C MET A 68 9.45 18.70 -8.17
N LEU A 69 8.37 19.00 -8.89
CA LEU A 69 8.22 18.62 -10.28
C LEU A 69 9.24 19.33 -11.18
N ALA A 70 9.52 20.62 -10.95
CA ALA A 70 10.56 21.34 -11.68
C ALA A 70 11.96 20.74 -11.45
N ILE A 71 12.24 20.21 -10.25
CA ILE A 71 13.51 19.55 -9.89
C ILE A 71 13.60 18.15 -10.51
N LEU A 72 12.54 17.36 -10.38
CA LEU A 72 12.52 15.95 -10.82
C LEU A 72 12.21 15.80 -12.32
N GLY A 73 11.64 16.81 -12.96
CA GLY A 73 11.14 16.73 -14.33
C GLY A 73 9.74 16.10 -14.41
N HIS A 74 9.14 16.13 -15.60
CA HIS A 74 7.79 15.58 -15.83
C HIS A 74 7.67 14.07 -15.55
N SER A 75 8.74 13.31 -15.77
CA SER A 75 8.78 11.88 -15.41
C SER A 75 8.63 11.63 -13.90
N GLY A 76 8.79 12.68 -13.07
CA GLY A 76 8.60 12.64 -11.62
C GLY A 76 7.16 12.82 -11.15
N GLU A 77 6.21 13.11 -12.03
CA GLU A 77 4.83 13.41 -11.63
C GLU A 77 4.20 12.27 -10.81
N GLU A 78 4.31 11.03 -11.27
CA GLU A 78 3.78 9.84 -10.56
C GLU A 78 4.48 9.60 -9.20
N LEU A 79 5.71 10.11 -9.04
CA LEU A 79 6.44 10.01 -7.77
C LEU A 79 5.93 11.01 -6.72
N ILE A 80 5.43 12.17 -7.18
CA ILE A 80 4.90 13.26 -6.34
C ILE A 80 3.41 13.06 -6.05
N TYR A 81 2.67 12.40 -6.96
CA TYR A 81 1.22 12.22 -6.92
C TYR A 81 0.84 10.75 -7.04
N SER A 82 0.84 10.02 -5.92
CA SER A 82 0.43 8.60 -5.90
C SER A 82 -1.09 8.39 -5.96
N GLY A 83 -1.87 9.46 -5.74
CA GLY A 83 -3.31 9.37 -5.54
C GLY A 83 -3.71 9.32 -4.07
N ASP A 84 -2.77 9.04 -3.17
CA ASP A 84 -2.93 9.09 -1.72
C ASP A 84 -2.17 10.30 -1.13
N ARG A 85 -2.90 11.39 -0.88
CA ARG A 85 -2.30 12.66 -0.40
C ARG A 85 -1.66 12.55 0.98
N VAL A 86 -2.17 11.63 1.82
CA VAL A 86 -1.65 11.42 3.18
C VAL A 86 -0.32 10.70 3.09
N ALA A 87 -0.27 9.60 2.34
CA ALA A 87 0.97 8.88 2.08
C ALA A 87 2.01 9.75 1.37
N ASP A 88 1.60 10.57 0.38
CA ASP A 88 2.51 11.50 -0.32
C ASP A 88 3.15 12.49 0.66
N LYS A 89 2.34 13.04 1.59
CA LYS A 89 2.85 13.95 2.62
C LYS A 89 3.80 13.24 3.58
N ALA A 90 3.42 12.10 4.11
CA ALA A 90 4.23 11.32 5.04
C ALA A 90 5.58 10.91 4.42
N ASN A 91 5.60 10.50 3.15
CA ASN A 91 6.82 10.18 2.42
C ASN A 91 7.75 11.39 2.26
N ASN A 92 7.21 12.58 2.00
CA ASN A 92 7.98 13.81 1.92
C ASN A 92 8.59 14.17 3.27
N ASP A 93 7.79 14.13 4.36
CA ASP A 93 8.24 14.41 5.72
C ASP A 93 9.35 13.44 6.13
N HIS A 94 9.17 12.15 5.87
CA HIS A 94 10.17 11.11 6.15
C HIS A 94 11.47 11.31 5.35
N PHE A 95 11.37 11.66 4.06
CA PHE A 95 12.55 11.98 3.26
C PHE A 95 13.32 13.17 3.86
N VAL A 96 12.62 14.24 4.25
CA VAL A 96 13.23 15.44 4.86
C VAL A 96 13.88 15.11 6.18
N GLU A 97 13.20 14.36 7.06
CA GLU A 97 13.76 13.89 8.34
C GLU A 97 15.05 13.11 8.12
N LYS A 98 15.03 12.09 7.27
CA LYS A 98 16.20 11.26 6.96
C LYS A 98 17.33 12.06 6.32
N TYR A 99 17.01 13.02 5.45
CA TYR A 99 17.99 13.89 4.83
C TYR A 99 18.71 14.75 5.86
N HIS A 100 17.99 15.34 6.81
CA HIS A 100 18.57 16.16 7.88
C HIS A 100 19.30 15.33 8.94
N GLN A 101 18.85 14.10 9.21
CA GLN A 101 19.51 13.20 10.11
C GLN A 101 20.95 12.91 9.66
N MET A 102 21.12 12.56 8.39
CA MET A 102 22.41 12.34 7.75
C MET A 102 22.21 12.21 6.23
N HIS A 103 23.11 12.81 5.47
CA HIS A 103 23.17 12.56 4.03
C HIS A 103 24.61 12.54 3.53
N ARG A 104 24.85 11.74 2.50
CA ARG A 104 26.13 11.65 1.80
C ARG A 104 25.94 11.22 0.36
N PHE A 105 26.97 11.44 -0.44
CA PHE A 105 26.99 11.04 -1.85
C PHE A 105 28.05 9.98 -2.10
N ALA A 106 27.75 9.04 -3.01
CA ALA A 106 28.71 8.11 -3.55
C ALA A 106 28.64 8.07 -5.06
N ALA A 107 29.79 8.12 -5.72
CA ALA A 107 29.88 7.97 -7.16
C ALA A 107 29.64 6.51 -7.56
N THR A 108 28.97 6.30 -8.70
CA THR A 108 28.84 4.99 -9.34
C THR A 108 29.79 4.89 -10.53
N GLY A 109 30.13 3.65 -10.93
CA GLY A 109 30.93 3.40 -12.12
C GLY A 109 30.30 3.90 -13.44
N SER A 110 29.01 4.28 -13.42
CA SER A 110 28.28 4.82 -14.57
C SER A 110 28.26 6.36 -14.63
N GLY A 111 29.06 7.05 -13.80
CA GLY A 111 29.12 8.52 -13.76
C GLY A 111 27.93 9.21 -13.10
N ARG A 112 27.13 8.48 -12.36
CA ARG A 112 26.04 9.00 -11.51
C ARG A 112 26.52 9.15 -10.07
N MET A 113 25.81 10.00 -9.31
CA MET A 113 25.96 10.14 -7.87
C MET A 113 24.68 9.65 -7.19
N ILE A 114 24.83 8.72 -6.24
CA ILE A 114 23.71 8.27 -5.39
C ILE A 114 23.74 9.09 -4.11
N LEU A 115 22.59 9.66 -3.74
CA LEU A 115 22.33 10.25 -2.45
C LEU A 115 21.95 9.14 -1.47
N TYR A 116 22.63 9.06 -0.33
CA TYR A 116 22.27 8.22 0.81
C TYR A 116 21.77 9.10 1.94
N ILE A 117 20.68 8.70 2.59
CA ILE A 117 20.02 9.44 3.67
C ILE A 117 19.80 8.55 4.89
N GLY A 118 19.65 9.17 6.05
CA GLY A 118 19.40 8.50 7.33
C GLY A 118 20.60 7.75 7.87
N ALA A 119 20.57 7.44 9.17
CA ALA A 119 21.61 6.67 9.85
C ALA A 119 21.83 5.26 9.23
N GLU A 120 20.80 4.71 8.62
CA GLU A 120 20.79 3.41 7.93
C GLU A 120 21.47 3.48 6.56
N ASN A 121 21.92 4.66 6.11
CA ASN A 121 22.50 4.87 4.76
C ASN A 121 21.56 4.40 3.64
N TRP A 122 20.29 4.78 3.70
CA TRP A 122 19.30 4.40 2.69
C TRP A 122 19.58 5.08 1.33
N PRO A 123 19.74 4.32 0.24
CA PRO A 123 20.00 4.89 -1.08
C PRO A 123 18.71 5.48 -1.67
N VAL A 124 18.74 6.77 -2.02
CA VAL A 124 17.68 7.39 -2.82
C VAL A 124 17.73 6.81 -4.22
N ALA A 125 16.62 6.28 -4.70
CA ALA A 125 16.54 5.53 -5.96
C ALA A 125 16.80 6.39 -7.20
N ILE A 126 16.54 7.70 -7.14
CA ILE A 126 16.78 8.65 -8.23
C ILE A 126 18.20 9.21 -8.07
N PRO A 127 19.15 8.78 -8.91
CA PRO A 127 20.52 9.30 -8.84
C PRO A 127 20.63 10.67 -9.46
N LEU A 128 21.70 11.38 -9.12
CA LEU A 128 22.10 12.60 -9.78
C LEU A 128 23.05 12.28 -10.95
N LYS A 129 22.89 12.97 -12.07
CA LYS A 129 23.70 12.85 -13.27
C LYS A 129 24.21 14.22 -13.70
N LYS A 130 25.39 14.23 -14.33
CA LYS A 130 26.02 15.44 -14.84
C LYS A 130 25.62 15.70 -16.29
N SER A 131 25.26 16.94 -16.59
CA SER A 131 25.05 17.46 -17.95
C SER A 131 25.92 18.69 -18.12
N GLY A 132 27.00 18.59 -18.87
CA GLY A 132 28.04 19.62 -18.93
C GLY A 132 28.63 19.92 -17.54
N ALA A 133 28.57 21.16 -17.09
CA ALA A 133 29.00 21.59 -15.75
C ALA A 133 27.91 21.50 -14.68
N LYS A 134 26.69 21.12 -15.03
CA LYS A 134 25.53 21.11 -14.14
C LYS A 134 25.10 19.70 -13.75
N TRP A 135 24.34 19.60 -12.64
CA TRP A 135 23.78 18.36 -12.12
C TRP A 135 22.27 18.40 -12.16
N TYR A 136 21.62 17.23 -12.37
CA TYR A 136 20.18 17.07 -12.33
C TYR A 136 19.82 15.67 -11.81
N PHE A 137 18.58 15.48 -11.36
CA PHE A 137 18.06 14.16 -10.97
C PHE A 137 17.73 13.35 -12.23
N ASP A 138 18.36 12.18 -12.40
CA ASP A 138 18.08 11.24 -13.51
C ASP A 138 16.81 10.43 -13.16
N THR A 139 15.67 11.13 -13.14
CA THR A 139 14.40 10.60 -12.68
C THR A 139 13.93 9.43 -13.53
N SER A 140 14.06 9.52 -14.83
CA SER A 140 13.70 8.43 -15.74
C SER A 140 14.46 7.12 -15.44
N TYR A 141 15.69 7.22 -14.92
CA TYR A 141 16.46 6.06 -14.50
C TYR A 141 15.94 5.46 -13.18
N GLY A 142 15.64 6.30 -12.20
CA GLY A 142 15.27 5.86 -10.84
C GLY A 142 13.79 5.63 -10.61
N LYS A 143 12.93 6.16 -11.49
CA LYS A 143 11.47 6.13 -11.33
C LYS A 143 10.91 4.74 -11.04
N GLN A 144 11.31 3.76 -11.82
CA GLN A 144 10.79 2.39 -11.69
C GLN A 144 11.10 1.78 -10.32
N GLU A 145 12.28 2.04 -9.78
CA GLU A 145 12.67 1.57 -8.45
C GLU A 145 11.83 2.24 -7.34
N VAL A 146 11.55 3.55 -7.46
CA VAL A 146 10.68 4.25 -6.51
C VAL A 146 9.29 3.64 -6.51
N LEU A 147 8.72 3.42 -7.71
CA LEU A 147 7.39 2.80 -7.85
C LEU A 147 7.36 1.38 -7.27
N TYR A 148 8.37 0.56 -7.54
CA TYR A 148 8.43 -0.80 -6.98
C TYR A 148 8.49 -0.80 -5.45
N ARG A 149 9.28 0.08 -4.84
CA ARG A 149 9.34 0.22 -3.38
C ARG A 149 7.99 0.65 -2.80
N ARG A 150 7.33 1.63 -3.42
CA ARG A 150 6.00 2.10 -3.00
C ARG A 150 4.97 0.98 -3.10
N ILE A 151 4.86 0.35 -4.26
CA ILE A 151 3.92 -0.74 -4.50
C ILE A 151 4.13 -1.86 -3.49
N GLY A 152 5.37 -2.32 -3.32
CA GLY A 152 5.68 -3.39 -2.37
C GLY A 152 5.31 -3.04 -0.92
N SER A 153 5.60 -1.81 -0.48
CA SER A 153 5.20 -1.34 0.86
C SER A 153 3.68 -1.29 1.02
N ASN A 154 2.97 -0.73 0.04
CA ASN A 154 1.52 -0.63 0.07
C ASN A 154 0.87 -2.01 0.10
N GLU A 155 1.27 -2.95 -0.77
CA GLU A 155 0.71 -4.30 -0.83
C GLU A 155 0.92 -5.08 0.47
N LEU A 156 2.09 -4.95 1.10
CA LEU A 156 2.34 -5.56 2.42
C LEU A 156 1.42 -4.97 3.51
N ASN A 157 1.19 -3.67 3.49
CA ASN A 157 0.28 -3.01 4.43
C ASN A 157 -1.18 -3.42 4.18
N VAL A 158 -1.60 -3.52 2.91
CA VAL A 158 -2.95 -3.98 2.53
C VAL A 158 -3.24 -5.39 3.04
N ILE A 159 -2.28 -6.31 2.96
CA ILE A 159 -2.44 -7.66 3.51
C ILE A 159 -2.73 -7.60 5.02
N LYS A 160 -1.99 -6.78 5.78
CA LYS A 160 -2.25 -6.58 7.22
C LYS A 160 -3.64 -6.00 7.46
N VAL A 161 -4.01 -4.95 6.74
CA VAL A 161 -5.34 -4.32 6.87
C VAL A 161 -6.46 -5.32 6.57
N CYS A 162 -6.29 -6.16 5.54
CA CYS A 162 -7.26 -7.21 5.25
C CYS A 162 -7.38 -8.21 6.41
N GLN A 163 -6.26 -8.62 7.04
CA GLN A 163 -6.26 -9.50 8.21
C GLN A 163 -6.96 -8.85 9.41
N GLU A 164 -6.73 -7.56 9.65
CA GLU A 164 -7.38 -6.82 10.73
C GLU A 164 -8.87 -6.64 10.50
N ILE A 165 -9.31 -6.41 9.25
CA ILE A 165 -10.74 -6.37 8.91
C ILE A 165 -11.38 -7.74 9.15
N VAL A 166 -10.73 -8.84 8.74
CA VAL A 166 -11.23 -10.20 8.99
C VAL A 166 -11.33 -10.48 10.49
N SER A 167 -10.34 -10.06 11.27
CA SER A 167 -10.37 -10.19 12.73
C SER A 167 -11.49 -9.37 13.36
N GLY A 168 -11.63 -8.12 12.92
CA GLY A 168 -12.69 -7.22 13.39
C GLY A 168 -14.09 -7.72 13.06
N GLU A 169 -14.30 -8.32 11.89
CA GLU A 169 -15.57 -8.95 11.53
C GLU A 169 -15.91 -10.15 12.43
N ARG A 170 -14.91 -10.98 12.77
CA ARG A 170 -15.10 -12.09 13.70
C ARG A 170 -15.39 -11.63 15.13
N GLU A 171 -14.72 -10.56 15.59
CA GLU A 171 -14.98 -9.94 16.88
C GLU A 171 -16.39 -9.34 16.91
N TYR A 172 -16.80 -8.64 15.86
CA TYR A 172 -18.14 -8.10 15.74
C TYR A 172 -19.19 -9.22 15.79
N TYR A 173 -19.00 -10.31 15.07
CA TYR A 173 -19.90 -11.47 15.07
C TYR A 173 -20.01 -12.14 16.45
N ALA A 174 -18.95 -12.10 17.27
CA ALA A 174 -18.93 -12.74 18.58
C ALA A 174 -19.84 -12.04 19.62
N ALA A 175 -20.30 -10.80 19.35
CA ALA A 175 -21.12 -10.02 20.25
C ALA A 175 -22.48 -9.67 19.63
N SER A 176 -23.43 -9.25 20.47
CA SER A 176 -24.70 -8.68 20.04
C SER A 176 -24.60 -7.15 20.02
N HIS A 177 -25.16 -6.51 19.02
CA HIS A 177 -25.07 -5.07 18.81
C HIS A 177 -26.47 -4.43 18.73
N ASP A 178 -26.61 -3.19 19.23
CA ASP A 178 -27.84 -2.38 19.18
C ASP A 178 -29.09 -3.11 19.74
N GLY A 179 -28.91 -4.03 20.70
CA GLY A 179 -30.00 -4.80 21.29
C GLY A 179 -30.53 -5.95 20.43
N ASP A 180 -29.89 -6.23 19.30
CA ASP A 180 -30.20 -7.41 18.48
C ASP A 180 -29.53 -8.65 19.08
N SER A 181 -30.31 -9.70 19.34
CA SER A 181 -29.80 -10.98 19.87
C SER A 181 -29.16 -11.88 18.79
N VAL A 182 -29.24 -11.49 17.53
CA VAL A 182 -28.68 -12.26 16.41
C VAL A 182 -27.24 -11.89 16.21
N HIS A 183 -26.35 -12.89 16.27
CA HIS A 183 -24.95 -12.74 15.88
C HIS A 183 -24.87 -12.60 14.36
N GLN A 184 -24.27 -11.51 13.90
CA GLN A 184 -24.12 -11.18 12.49
C GLN A 184 -22.80 -10.45 12.24
N TYR A 185 -22.30 -10.50 11.04
CA TYR A 185 -21.17 -9.69 10.58
C TYR A 185 -21.62 -8.25 10.28
N ALA A 186 -20.69 -7.32 10.33
CA ALA A 186 -20.97 -5.92 10.04
C ALA A 186 -21.17 -5.71 8.53
N GLN A 187 -22.18 -4.94 8.15
CA GLN A 187 -22.47 -4.66 6.73
C GLN A 187 -21.74 -3.42 6.22
N LYS A 188 -20.96 -2.74 7.07
CA LYS A 188 -20.21 -1.53 6.72
C LYS A 188 -19.04 -1.31 7.68
N PHE A 189 -18.05 -0.57 7.23
CA PHE A 189 -16.87 -0.25 8.05
C PHE A 189 -17.23 0.73 9.18
N ARG A 190 -17.88 1.85 8.87
CA ARG A 190 -18.24 2.86 9.87
C ARG A 190 -19.72 2.75 10.25
N SER A 191 -19.98 2.71 11.53
CA SER A 191 -21.33 2.71 12.09
C SER A 191 -22.06 4.03 11.81
N THR A 192 -23.38 3.95 11.76
CA THR A 192 -24.24 5.12 11.81
C THR A 192 -24.03 5.84 13.15
N PRO A 193 -23.95 7.19 13.21
CA PRO A 193 -23.81 7.91 14.47
C PRO A 193 -24.80 7.45 15.53
N GLY A 194 -24.28 7.06 16.71
CA GLY A 194 -25.09 6.56 17.83
C GLY A 194 -25.53 5.10 17.74
N LYS A 195 -25.04 4.35 16.74
CA LYS A 195 -25.26 2.90 16.57
C LYS A 195 -23.95 2.13 16.56
N GLN A 196 -24.07 0.80 16.67
CA GLN A 196 -22.99 -0.18 16.51
C GLN A 196 -23.26 -1.10 15.31
N ASP A 197 -23.72 -0.53 14.18
CA ASP A 197 -24.13 -1.26 12.98
C ASP A 197 -23.02 -1.33 11.91
N GLY A 198 -21.76 -1.19 12.30
CA GLY A 198 -20.55 -1.30 11.48
C GLY A 198 -19.35 -1.63 12.36
N LEU A 199 -18.18 -1.85 11.77
CA LEU A 199 -16.95 -2.28 12.47
C LEU A 199 -16.30 -1.18 13.32
N TYR A 200 -16.61 0.07 13.07
CA TYR A 200 -16.08 1.21 13.81
C TYR A 200 -17.18 2.14 14.28
N TRP A 201 -17.15 2.47 15.55
CA TRP A 201 -17.93 3.54 16.20
C TRP A 201 -17.06 4.28 17.22
N GLU A 202 -17.40 5.51 17.48
CA GLU A 202 -16.73 6.31 18.52
C GLU A 202 -17.11 5.82 19.90
N VAL A 203 -16.13 5.57 20.75
CA VAL A 203 -16.31 5.11 22.13
C VAL A 203 -15.97 6.24 23.11
N LYS A 204 -16.63 6.25 24.28
CA LYS A 204 -16.27 7.14 25.37
C LYS A 204 -15.14 6.53 26.21
N SER A 205 -14.44 7.37 26.95
CA SER A 205 -13.39 6.90 27.85
C SER A 205 -13.91 5.84 28.82
N GLY A 206 -13.28 4.66 28.79
CA GLY A 206 -13.65 3.51 29.63
C GLY A 206 -14.67 2.54 29.02
N GLU A 207 -15.17 2.81 27.82
CA GLU A 207 -15.98 1.85 27.05
C GLU A 207 -15.05 0.92 26.23
N PRO A 208 -15.47 -0.32 25.92
CA PRO A 208 -14.73 -1.20 25.02
C PRO A 208 -14.55 -0.56 23.64
N GLU A 209 -13.38 -0.73 23.05
CA GLU A 209 -13.10 -0.25 21.71
C GLU A 209 -13.98 -0.95 20.67
N SER A 210 -14.24 -0.28 19.56
CA SER A 210 -14.87 -0.91 18.40
C SER A 210 -13.88 -1.84 17.69
N PRO A 211 -14.31 -2.90 16.99
CA PRO A 211 -13.43 -3.88 16.37
C PRO A 211 -12.33 -3.30 15.48
N LEU A 212 -12.62 -2.22 14.75
CA LEU A 212 -11.61 -1.49 13.97
C LEU A 212 -11.11 -0.20 14.66
N GLY A 213 -11.37 -0.02 15.96
CA GLY A 213 -10.86 1.11 16.74
C GLY A 213 -9.35 1.28 16.62
N PRO A 214 -8.54 0.23 16.89
CA PRO A 214 -7.08 0.29 16.77
C PRO A 214 -6.61 0.68 15.36
N LEU A 215 -7.16 0.07 14.31
CA LEU A 215 -6.82 0.38 12.91
C LEU A 215 -7.16 1.84 12.55
N VAL A 216 -8.32 2.34 13.01
CA VAL A 216 -8.72 3.74 12.79
C VAL A 216 -7.82 4.70 13.56
N ALA A 217 -7.39 4.34 14.78
CA ALA A 217 -6.45 5.13 15.57
C ALA A 217 -5.07 5.17 14.91
N GLU A 218 -4.58 4.05 14.38
CA GLU A 218 -3.34 3.98 13.59
C GLU A 218 -3.44 4.87 12.35
N ALA A 219 -4.50 4.72 11.54
CA ALA A 219 -4.75 5.55 10.37
C ALA A 219 -4.83 7.04 10.74
N ALA A 220 -5.46 7.40 11.85
CA ALA A 220 -5.51 8.77 12.34
C ALA A 220 -4.13 9.32 12.72
N SER A 221 -3.28 8.50 13.35
CA SER A 221 -1.90 8.87 13.69
C SER A 221 -1.05 9.13 12.46
N GLU A 222 -1.31 8.42 11.37
CA GLU A 222 -0.69 8.62 10.06
C GLU A 222 -1.29 9.82 9.28
N GLY A 223 -2.37 10.44 9.78
CA GLY A 223 -3.01 11.62 9.20
C GLY A 223 -4.23 11.35 8.33
N TYR A 224 -4.73 10.12 8.27
CA TYR A 224 -5.94 9.78 7.51
C TYR A 224 -7.26 10.21 8.20
N GLY A 225 -7.25 10.53 9.47
CA GLY A 225 -8.46 10.71 10.30
C GLY A 225 -9.08 12.11 10.30
N HIS A 226 -8.35 13.17 10.01
CA HIS A 226 -8.79 14.55 10.30
C HIS A 226 -9.59 15.25 9.20
N HIS A 227 -9.81 14.64 8.04
CA HIS A 227 -10.48 15.29 6.91
C HIS A 227 -11.60 14.44 6.29
N ALA A 228 -12.32 13.65 7.11
CA ALA A 228 -13.49 12.89 6.67
C ALA A 228 -14.68 13.76 6.17
N HIS A 229 -14.52 15.08 6.11
CA HIS A 229 -15.47 15.99 5.46
C HIS A 229 -15.23 16.16 3.96
N HIS A 230 -14.63 15.16 3.32
CA HIS A 230 -14.48 15.18 1.87
C HIS A 230 -15.80 14.87 1.18
N ALA A 231 -16.01 15.59 0.06
CA ALA A 231 -17.20 15.53 -0.78
C ALA A 231 -17.83 14.14 -0.82
N ALA A 232 -19.09 14.06 -0.43
CA ALA A 232 -19.90 12.86 -0.46
C ALA A 232 -19.71 12.12 -1.82
N GLY A 233 -19.26 10.87 -1.77
CA GLY A 233 -19.20 10.00 -2.94
C GLY A 233 -17.81 9.58 -3.44
N LYS A 234 -16.71 10.02 -2.80
CA LYS A 234 -15.38 9.45 -3.15
C LYS A 234 -14.97 8.40 -2.11
N PRO A 235 -14.57 7.18 -2.55
CA PRO A 235 -14.05 6.18 -1.64
C PRO A 235 -12.76 6.68 -0.97
N HIS A 236 -12.62 6.37 0.32
CA HIS A 236 -11.42 6.69 1.08
C HIS A 236 -10.32 5.69 0.75
N SER A 237 -9.12 6.18 0.51
CA SER A 237 -7.93 5.34 0.36
C SER A 237 -7.17 5.25 1.68
N PHE A 238 -6.61 4.06 1.93
CA PHE A 238 -5.66 3.81 3.02
C PHE A 238 -4.51 2.98 2.47
N HIS A 239 -3.27 3.43 2.67
CA HIS A 239 -2.07 2.85 2.06
C HIS A 239 -2.16 2.67 0.54
N GLY A 240 -2.74 3.65 -0.17
CA GLY A 240 -2.90 3.63 -1.63
C GLY A 240 -3.94 2.66 -2.16
N TYR A 241 -4.81 2.11 -1.30
CA TYR A 241 -5.86 1.15 -1.64
C TYR A 241 -7.24 1.61 -1.18
N ILE A 242 -8.25 1.14 -1.90
CA ILE A 242 -9.67 1.29 -1.57
C ILE A 242 -10.19 -0.05 -1.09
N TYR A 243 -10.98 -0.04 0.00
CA TYR A 243 -11.55 -1.23 0.62
C TYR A 243 -13.07 -1.20 0.49
N LYS A 244 -13.66 -2.37 0.21
CA LYS A 244 -15.12 -2.53 0.09
C LYS A 244 -15.54 -3.89 0.65
N LEU A 245 -16.65 -3.91 1.42
CA LEU A 245 -17.30 -5.16 1.82
C LEU A 245 -18.12 -5.72 0.66
N LEU A 246 -18.15 -7.05 0.58
CA LEU A 246 -18.93 -7.81 -0.38
C LEU A 246 -19.95 -8.66 0.39
N HIS A 247 -21.18 -8.72 -0.10
CA HIS A 247 -22.31 -9.27 0.63
C HIS A 247 -22.76 -10.65 0.13
N ARG A 248 -21.98 -11.26 -0.77
CA ARG A 248 -22.21 -12.61 -1.29
C ARG A 248 -20.95 -13.21 -1.86
N GLN A 249 -20.97 -14.52 -2.09
CA GLN A 249 -19.94 -15.22 -2.85
C GLN A 249 -20.52 -15.92 -4.10
N GLY A 250 -19.67 -16.11 -5.08
CA GLY A 250 -20.00 -16.79 -6.32
C GLY A 250 -19.66 -18.27 -6.31
N ALA A 251 -19.96 -18.93 -7.40
CA ALA A 251 -19.88 -20.39 -7.51
C ALA A 251 -18.45 -20.95 -7.52
N ALA A 252 -17.43 -20.15 -7.89
CA ALA A 252 -16.03 -20.58 -7.86
C ALA A 252 -15.41 -20.51 -6.46
N ALA A 253 -16.00 -19.73 -5.53
CA ALA A 253 -15.54 -19.67 -4.17
C ALA A 253 -15.76 -21.00 -3.44
N HIS A 254 -14.88 -21.30 -2.46
CA HIS A 254 -15.06 -22.48 -1.62
C HIS A 254 -16.43 -22.46 -0.92
N GLY A 255 -17.18 -23.55 -1.00
CA GLY A 255 -18.56 -23.63 -0.50
C GLY A 255 -19.64 -23.25 -1.52
N GLY A 256 -19.26 -22.74 -2.71
CA GLY A 256 -20.20 -22.41 -3.80
C GLY A 256 -20.89 -21.07 -3.61
N ALA A 257 -21.88 -20.77 -4.48
CA ALA A 257 -22.64 -19.53 -4.44
C ALA A 257 -23.50 -19.40 -3.18
N GLN A 258 -23.40 -18.24 -2.49
CA GLN A 258 -24.12 -17.99 -1.26
C GLN A 258 -24.35 -16.48 -1.07
N ASP A 259 -25.55 -16.09 -0.66
CA ASP A 259 -25.83 -14.76 -0.16
C ASP A 259 -25.43 -14.68 1.32
N TYR A 260 -24.67 -13.65 1.70
CA TYR A 260 -24.25 -13.43 3.07
C TYR A 260 -25.35 -12.73 3.89
N ILE A 261 -26.21 -11.97 3.22
CA ILE A 261 -27.36 -11.29 3.86
C ILE A 261 -28.58 -12.20 3.77
N VAL A 262 -29.07 -12.62 4.94
CA VAL A 262 -30.27 -13.42 5.12
C VAL A 262 -31.22 -12.61 6.03
N ASP A 263 -32.45 -12.37 5.57
CA ASP A 263 -33.46 -11.58 6.29
C ASP A 263 -32.95 -10.20 6.76
N GLY A 264 -32.14 -9.55 5.92
CA GLY A 264 -31.55 -8.24 6.18
C GLY A 264 -30.34 -8.23 7.13
N LYS A 265 -29.89 -9.40 7.59
CA LYS A 265 -28.76 -9.60 8.51
C LYS A 265 -27.64 -10.36 7.82
N MET A 266 -26.40 -9.95 8.04
CA MET A 266 -25.24 -10.62 7.44
C MET A 266 -24.80 -11.82 8.28
N THR A 267 -25.58 -12.91 8.21
CA THR A 267 -25.37 -14.14 9.00
C THR A 267 -24.76 -15.27 8.20
N GLY A 268 -24.79 -15.20 6.87
CA GLY A 268 -24.24 -16.23 5.98
C GLY A 268 -22.73 -16.18 5.80
N GLY A 269 -22.08 -15.12 6.21
CA GLY A 269 -20.66 -14.86 6.01
C GLY A 269 -20.41 -13.40 5.71
N PHE A 270 -19.16 -13.06 5.37
CA PHE A 270 -18.76 -11.77 4.83
C PHE A 270 -17.62 -11.93 3.84
N ALA A 271 -17.36 -10.93 3.04
CA ALA A 271 -16.10 -10.82 2.31
C ALA A 271 -15.71 -9.35 2.11
N LEU A 272 -14.46 -9.17 1.73
CA LEU A 272 -13.92 -7.85 1.38
C LEU A 272 -13.09 -7.92 0.11
N ILE A 273 -12.96 -6.78 -0.55
CA ILE A 273 -12.03 -6.54 -1.65
C ILE A 273 -11.22 -5.29 -1.35
N ALA A 274 -9.91 -5.36 -1.60
CA ALA A 274 -8.99 -4.23 -1.57
C ALA A 274 -8.31 -4.09 -2.94
N TYR A 275 -8.35 -2.89 -3.53
CA TYR A 275 -7.82 -2.64 -4.87
C TYR A 275 -7.10 -1.29 -4.96
N PRO A 276 -6.07 -1.17 -5.83
CA PRO A 276 -5.23 0.02 -5.87
C PRO A 276 -6.01 1.24 -6.38
N VAL A 277 -5.76 2.40 -5.78
CA VAL A 277 -6.29 3.69 -6.27
C VAL A 277 -5.81 3.94 -7.70
N ARG A 278 -4.53 3.63 -7.97
CA ARG A 278 -3.90 3.79 -9.29
C ARG A 278 -3.03 2.56 -9.60
N TYR A 279 -3.42 1.84 -10.63
CA TYR A 279 -2.68 0.66 -11.10
C TYR A 279 -1.25 1.02 -11.49
N ARG A 280 -0.27 0.22 -11.01
CA ARG A 280 1.18 0.40 -11.19
C ARG A 280 1.78 1.69 -10.61
N ASP A 281 1.01 2.40 -9.81
CA ASP A 281 1.49 3.57 -9.07
C ASP A 281 1.33 3.33 -7.56
N SER A 282 0.11 3.07 -7.09
CA SER A 282 -0.15 2.73 -5.68
C SER A 282 -0.14 1.23 -5.40
N GLY A 283 -0.39 0.39 -6.41
CA GLY A 283 -0.39 -1.06 -6.31
C GLY A 283 -0.59 -1.73 -7.67
N VAL A 284 -0.37 -3.04 -7.71
CA VAL A 284 -0.62 -3.92 -8.86
C VAL A 284 -1.71 -4.94 -8.52
N MET A 285 -1.58 -5.60 -7.35
CA MET A 285 -2.48 -6.66 -6.96
C MET A 285 -3.81 -6.13 -6.43
N THR A 286 -4.88 -6.84 -6.72
CA THR A 286 -6.18 -6.73 -6.05
C THR A 286 -6.28 -7.90 -5.08
N PHE A 287 -6.76 -7.65 -3.87
CA PHE A 287 -6.89 -8.64 -2.80
C PHE A 287 -8.34 -8.87 -2.47
N VAL A 288 -8.71 -10.13 -2.19
CA VAL A 288 -10.02 -10.50 -1.67
C VAL A 288 -9.85 -11.45 -0.48
N ALA A 289 -10.72 -11.35 0.50
CA ALA A 289 -10.79 -12.26 1.65
C ALA A 289 -12.23 -12.46 2.09
N ASN A 290 -12.50 -13.55 2.79
CA ASN A 290 -13.80 -13.84 3.40
C ASN A 290 -13.61 -14.32 4.86
N GLN A 291 -14.67 -14.81 5.48
CA GLN A 291 -14.70 -15.31 6.86
C GLN A 291 -13.69 -16.44 7.14
N ASP A 292 -13.21 -17.15 6.12
CA ASP A 292 -12.20 -18.19 6.28
C ASP A 292 -10.83 -17.61 6.62
N GLY A 293 -10.58 -16.34 6.27
CA GLY A 293 -9.35 -15.61 6.58
C GLY A 293 -8.24 -15.77 5.56
N GLN A 294 -8.39 -16.68 4.58
CA GLN A 294 -7.44 -16.76 3.47
C GLN A 294 -7.57 -15.52 2.58
N ILE A 295 -6.47 -14.84 2.37
CA ILE A 295 -6.40 -13.73 1.42
C ILE A 295 -5.95 -14.28 0.07
N TYR A 296 -6.66 -13.89 -0.98
CA TYR A 296 -6.27 -14.16 -2.37
C TYR A 296 -5.90 -12.87 -3.07
N GLN A 297 -4.98 -12.97 -4.02
CA GLN A 297 -4.50 -11.85 -4.82
C GLN A 297 -4.55 -12.14 -6.31
N LYS A 298 -4.78 -11.10 -7.12
CA LYS A 298 -4.77 -11.17 -8.58
C LYS A 298 -4.40 -9.82 -9.19
N ASP A 299 -3.57 -9.82 -10.22
CA ASP A 299 -3.37 -8.67 -11.10
C ASP A 299 -4.56 -8.59 -12.09
N LEU A 300 -5.45 -7.62 -11.88
CA LEU A 300 -6.59 -7.35 -12.77
C LEU A 300 -6.22 -6.45 -13.97
N GLY A 301 -4.95 -6.02 -14.04
CA GLY A 301 -4.43 -5.20 -15.13
C GLY A 301 -4.82 -3.72 -15.04
N PRO A 302 -4.60 -2.96 -16.12
CA PRO A 302 -4.78 -1.49 -16.14
C PRO A 302 -6.17 -0.99 -15.78
N ARG A 303 -7.19 -1.84 -15.85
CA ARG A 303 -8.56 -1.52 -15.45
C ARG A 303 -8.92 -2.05 -14.06
N ALA A 304 -7.94 -2.39 -13.22
CA ALA A 304 -8.15 -2.98 -11.90
C ALA A 304 -9.13 -2.17 -11.05
N ASN A 305 -8.99 -0.85 -10.99
CA ASN A 305 -9.88 0.02 -10.22
C ASN A 305 -11.34 -0.08 -10.73
N GLN A 306 -11.57 -0.02 -12.05
CA GLN A 306 -12.90 -0.14 -12.60
C GLN A 306 -13.51 -1.53 -12.32
N ILE A 307 -12.80 -2.60 -12.65
CA ILE A 307 -13.26 -3.98 -12.46
C ILE A 307 -13.59 -4.22 -10.98
N ALA A 308 -12.69 -3.89 -10.08
CA ALA A 308 -12.85 -4.14 -8.65
C ALA A 308 -13.97 -3.30 -8.03
N SER A 309 -14.14 -2.03 -8.45
CA SER A 309 -15.23 -1.19 -7.96
C SER A 309 -16.62 -1.74 -8.32
N GLU A 310 -16.73 -2.42 -9.47
CA GLU A 310 -17.96 -3.06 -9.97
C GLU A 310 -18.19 -4.47 -9.39
N MET A 311 -17.17 -5.10 -8.78
CA MET A 311 -17.33 -6.43 -8.16
C MET A 311 -18.32 -6.39 -7.00
N THR A 312 -19.32 -7.29 -7.03
CA THR A 312 -20.38 -7.39 -6.01
C THR A 312 -20.31 -8.69 -5.23
N GLU A 313 -19.43 -9.62 -5.62
CA GLU A 313 -19.30 -10.93 -5.00
C GLU A 313 -17.82 -11.35 -4.81
N TYR A 314 -17.57 -12.11 -3.78
CA TYR A 314 -16.32 -12.83 -3.56
C TYR A 314 -16.34 -14.12 -4.39
N ASN A 315 -15.50 -14.21 -5.41
CA ASN A 315 -15.52 -15.37 -6.30
C ASN A 315 -14.11 -15.72 -6.84
N PRO A 316 -13.14 -16.02 -5.94
CA PRO A 316 -11.80 -16.40 -6.38
C PRO A 316 -11.85 -17.76 -7.09
N ASP A 317 -11.49 -17.74 -8.36
CA ASP A 317 -11.26 -18.93 -9.19
C ASP A 317 -9.76 -19.32 -9.20
N ASP A 318 -9.39 -20.31 -10.00
CA ASP A 318 -8.01 -20.82 -10.12
C ASP A 318 -7.00 -19.77 -10.64
N THR A 319 -7.46 -18.60 -11.07
CA THR A 319 -6.61 -17.50 -11.51
C THR A 319 -6.20 -16.57 -10.36
N TRP A 320 -6.83 -16.72 -9.19
CA TRP A 320 -6.45 -16.03 -7.96
C TRP A 320 -5.42 -16.86 -7.20
N GLN A 321 -4.40 -16.21 -6.69
CA GLN A 321 -3.34 -16.86 -5.92
C GLN A 321 -3.53 -16.59 -4.42
N PRO A 322 -3.42 -17.61 -3.56
CA PRO A 322 -3.40 -17.40 -2.12
C PRO A 322 -2.16 -16.59 -1.72
N VAL A 323 -2.33 -15.71 -0.76
CA VAL A 323 -1.21 -15.00 -0.11
C VAL A 323 -0.66 -15.90 0.99
N ASP A 324 0.64 -16.20 0.95
CA ASP A 324 1.31 -17.04 1.92
C ASP A 324 1.21 -16.47 3.35
N GLY A 325 1.00 -17.34 4.33
CA GLY A 325 0.91 -16.96 5.74
C GLY A 325 -0.44 -16.36 6.16
N THR A 326 -1.43 -16.40 5.27
CA THR A 326 -2.83 -16.08 5.57
C THR A 326 -3.60 -17.41 5.57
N GLU A 327 -3.45 -18.18 6.66
CA GLU A 327 -4.03 -19.54 6.73
C GLU A 327 -5.50 -19.51 7.13
N ASN A 328 -6.27 -20.46 6.56
CA ASN A 328 -7.60 -20.85 7.00
C ASN A 328 -7.59 -21.22 8.50
N THR A 329 -7.80 -20.27 9.37
CA THR A 329 -8.13 -20.58 10.76
C THR A 329 -9.57 -21.08 10.77
N LYS A 330 -9.75 -22.40 10.71
CA LYS A 330 -11.09 -23.00 10.76
C LYS A 330 -11.81 -22.50 12.00
N VAL A 331 -13.04 -22.03 11.81
CA VAL A 331 -13.98 -21.65 12.89
C VAL A 331 -14.22 -22.78 13.91
N SER A 332 -13.81 -24.04 13.58
CA SER A 332 -13.85 -25.19 14.48
C SER A 332 -12.94 -25.07 15.71
N ASP A 333 -11.90 -24.22 15.68
CA ASP A 333 -10.91 -24.14 16.76
C ASP A 333 -11.25 -23.10 17.84
N ILE A 334 -12.37 -22.39 17.68
CA ILE A 334 -12.87 -21.39 18.65
C ILE A 334 -13.96 -21.97 19.58
N ARG A 335 -14.35 -23.23 19.38
CA ARG A 335 -15.27 -23.95 20.27
C ARG A 335 -14.49 -24.92 21.16
N GLY A 336 -13.69 -24.38 22.04
CA GLY A 336 -13.01 -25.08 23.14
C GLY A 336 -13.33 -24.41 24.45
#